data_2918185a29fba046eddab33698019127
#
_entry.id   2918185a29fba046eddab33698019127
#
_cell.length_a   1.000
_cell.length_b   1.000
_cell.length_c   1.000
_cell.angle_alpha   90.00
_cell.angle_beta   90.00
_cell.angle_gamma   90.00
#
_symmetry.space_group_name_H-M   'P 1'
#
loop_
_entity.id
_entity.type
_entity.pdbx_description
1 polymer ?
#
loop_
_entity_poly.entity_id
_entity_poly.type
_entity_poly.pdbx_seq_one_letter_code
_entity_poly.pdbx_strand_id
1 'polypeptide(L)'
;DENNFHHAKYSRSDPGARIGYLTLETGVQPFSQAWNDALSLAGKTLYGAGVRVIVLLYGSYFGTDLFGSGRLDEIGGLKRGYSRGIPGMESLLALLRSKDYQQCPKDLGLSPPYANDKATKTWLDQHAKDLGNFTADYERGLREGFSSSDSTPIACVRHLWSSLNHHLGRMEGAFTLFHDISTLKQQFNLNETHRVLILAHGHAGQLAALLSNLLAQEESSVRDELFETTAHHYGQFDPPRPAIAHLQGVDQFLAANQQATFPALDIVTLGTSVRYGWNTNGIGKLLHMINHRPIRSDGKKWLAKMDLPQIVMEMPTVLGGDYVQQLAVASTDAVLSTPLEEELNQALQENLE
;
A
#
# COMPACT_ATOMS: atom_id res chain seq x y z
N ASP A 1 -1.02 16.29 -20.17
CA ASP A 1 -1.39 15.95 -18.80
C ASP A 1 -0.43 14.88 -18.27
N GLU A 2 0.86 15.27 -18.22
CA GLU A 2 1.92 14.34 -17.83
C GLU A 2 2.06 14.19 -16.32
N ASN A 3 1.35 15.01 -15.54
CA ASN A 3 1.49 15.11 -14.09
C ASN A 3 0.27 14.57 -13.33
N ASN A 4 -0.50 13.67 -13.93
CA ASN A 4 -1.68 13.13 -13.28
C ASN A 4 -1.35 11.91 -12.42
N PHE A 5 -1.85 11.86 -11.18
CA PHE A 5 -1.79 10.66 -10.33
C PHE A 5 -2.59 9.47 -10.87
N HIS A 6 -3.27 9.61 -12.01
CA HIS A 6 -4.10 8.58 -12.60
C HIS A 6 -3.31 7.35 -13.06
N HIS A 7 -3.63 6.21 -12.47
CA HIS A 7 -3.07 4.92 -12.87
C HIS A 7 -3.46 4.48 -14.30
N ALA A 8 -4.54 5.02 -14.86
CA ALA A 8 -4.98 4.72 -16.23
C ALA A 8 -3.88 5.01 -17.27
N LYS A 9 -3.00 5.95 -17.01
CA LYS A 9 -1.83 6.27 -17.84
C LYS A 9 -0.80 5.15 -17.83
N TYR A 10 -0.71 4.39 -16.72
CA TYR A 10 0.22 3.31 -16.51
C TYR A 10 -0.37 1.92 -16.80
N SER A 11 -1.69 1.79 -16.75
CA SER A 11 -2.40 0.54 -17.03
C SER A 11 -2.67 0.31 -18.51
N ARG A 12 -2.60 1.36 -19.33
CA ARG A 12 -2.72 1.31 -20.78
C ARG A 12 -1.33 1.34 -21.41
N SER A 13 -0.49 0.37 -21.07
CA SER A 13 0.68 0.11 -21.90
C SER A 13 0.22 -0.12 -23.35
N ASP A 14 0.97 0.43 -24.30
CA ASP A 14 0.79 0.13 -25.71
C ASP A 14 0.57 -1.38 -25.86
N PRO A 15 -0.52 -1.85 -26.46
CA PRO A 15 -0.80 -3.26 -26.66
C PRO A 15 0.33 -4.03 -27.35
N GLY A 16 1.26 -3.34 -28.02
CA GLY A 16 2.46 -3.88 -28.61
C GLY A 16 3.66 -3.99 -27.64
N ALA A 17 3.66 -3.26 -26.53
CA ALA A 17 4.75 -3.29 -25.58
C ALA A 17 4.61 -4.51 -24.65
N ARG A 18 5.47 -5.51 -24.85
CA ARG A 18 5.55 -6.69 -23.99
C ARG A 18 6.65 -6.47 -22.97
N ILE A 19 6.27 -6.33 -21.71
CA ILE A 19 7.23 -6.24 -20.61
C ILE A 19 7.68 -7.66 -20.27
N GLY A 20 8.98 -7.92 -20.41
CA GLY A 20 9.59 -9.16 -19.97
C GLY A 20 9.47 -9.29 -18.45
N TYR A 21 9.35 -10.51 -17.96
CA TYR A 21 9.40 -10.81 -16.54
C TYR A 21 10.46 -11.90 -16.29
N LEU A 22 11.01 -11.86 -15.08
CA LEU A 22 11.90 -12.92 -14.60
C LEU A 22 11.08 -13.85 -13.70
N THR A 23 11.25 -15.14 -13.90
CA THR A 23 10.74 -16.14 -12.95
C THR A 23 11.71 -16.22 -11.80
N LEU A 24 11.21 -16.08 -10.57
CA LEU A 24 11.99 -16.30 -9.36
C LEU A 24 11.78 -17.75 -8.90
N GLU A 25 12.84 -18.34 -8.37
CA GLU A 25 12.72 -19.62 -7.69
C GLU A 25 11.95 -19.46 -6.37
N THR A 26 11.33 -20.55 -5.92
CA THR A 26 10.65 -20.56 -4.63
C THR A 26 11.65 -20.25 -3.53
N GLY A 27 11.29 -19.32 -2.66
CA GLY A 27 12.12 -18.94 -1.52
C GLY A 27 12.28 -20.09 -0.52
N VAL A 28 13.31 -20.00 0.29
CA VAL A 28 13.56 -20.91 1.40
C VAL A 28 12.65 -20.59 2.59
N GLN A 29 12.41 -21.59 3.43
CA GLN A 29 11.56 -21.41 4.60
C GLN A 29 12.15 -20.35 5.54
N PRO A 30 11.36 -19.33 5.98
CA PRO A 30 11.80 -18.34 6.95
C PRO A 30 12.35 -18.98 8.22
N PHE A 31 13.38 -18.35 8.78
CA PHE A 31 14.10 -18.78 10.00
C PHE A 31 14.88 -20.11 9.88
N SER A 32 14.96 -20.70 8.69
CA SER A 32 15.86 -21.82 8.43
C SER A 32 17.31 -21.35 8.27
N GLN A 33 18.29 -22.27 8.39
CA GLN A 33 19.70 -21.93 8.14
C GLN A 33 19.90 -21.39 6.71
N ALA A 34 19.29 -22.04 5.72
CA ALA A 34 19.35 -21.59 4.34
C ALA A 34 18.79 -20.17 4.13
N TRP A 35 17.74 -19.79 4.89
CA TRP A 35 17.19 -18.44 4.88
C TRP A 35 18.19 -17.44 5.49
N ASN A 36 18.83 -17.78 6.61
CA ASN A 36 19.85 -16.93 7.23
C ASN A 36 21.07 -16.74 6.32
N ASP A 37 21.52 -17.81 5.66
CA ASP A 37 22.65 -17.74 4.72
C ASP A 37 22.31 -16.84 3.53
N ALA A 38 21.09 -16.96 2.98
CA ALA A 38 20.60 -16.12 1.89
C ALA A 38 20.50 -14.64 2.32
N LEU A 39 20.00 -14.37 3.53
CA LEU A 39 19.92 -13.00 4.05
C LEU A 39 21.31 -12.40 4.30
N SER A 40 22.25 -13.18 4.80
CA SER A 40 23.64 -12.74 4.98
C SER A 40 24.29 -12.30 3.65
N LEU A 41 24.10 -13.09 2.60
CA LEU A 41 24.57 -12.76 1.26
C LEU A 41 23.88 -11.50 0.72
N ALA A 42 22.54 -11.46 0.84
CA ALA A 42 21.73 -10.32 0.41
C ALA A 42 22.12 -9.05 1.19
N GLY A 43 22.36 -9.15 2.51
CA GLY A 43 22.77 -8.03 3.35
C GLY A 43 24.09 -7.39 2.88
N LYS A 44 25.08 -8.21 2.58
CA LYS A 44 26.35 -7.72 2.02
C LYS A 44 26.16 -6.98 0.69
N THR A 45 25.34 -7.54 -0.18
CA THR A 45 25.03 -6.97 -1.50
C THR A 45 24.28 -5.64 -1.37
N LEU A 46 23.23 -5.60 -0.54
CA LEU A 46 22.44 -4.41 -0.28
C LEU A 46 23.27 -3.31 0.37
N TYR A 47 24.10 -3.66 1.36
CA TYR A 47 24.99 -2.70 2.01
C TYR A 47 26.02 -2.11 1.03
N GLY A 48 26.60 -2.94 0.17
CA GLY A 48 27.50 -2.53 -0.91
C GLY A 48 26.81 -1.62 -1.93
N ALA A 49 25.51 -1.80 -2.15
CA ALA A 49 24.68 -0.94 -3.01
C ALA A 49 24.23 0.37 -2.33
N GLY A 50 24.64 0.61 -1.07
CA GLY A 50 24.31 1.83 -0.32
C GLY A 50 23.10 1.70 0.61
N VAL A 51 22.39 0.58 0.64
CA VAL A 51 21.24 0.40 1.54
C VAL A 51 21.70 0.39 3.00
N ARG A 52 21.07 1.22 3.81
CA ARG A 52 21.34 1.34 5.26
C ARG A 52 20.12 1.05 6.11
N VAL A 53 18.94 1.25 5.53
CA VAL A 53 17.66 1.04 6.21
C VAL A 53 16.73 0.26 5.28
N ILE A 54 16.02 -0.70 5.85
CA ILE A 54 14.90 -1.39 5.21
C ILE A 54 13.63 -1.03 5.98
N VAL A 55 12.64 -0.53 5.28
CA VAL A 55 11.31 -0.20 5.81
C VAL A 55 10.31 -1.23 5.34
N LEU A 56 9.64 -1.88 6.29
CA LEU A 56 8.62 -2.89 6.03
C LEU A 56 7.23 -2.24 6.08
N LEU A 57 6.55 -2.20 4.93
CA LEU A 57 5.18 -1.71 4.81
C LEU A 57 4.21 -2.88 4.71
N TYR A 58 3.44 -3.08 5.76
CA TYR A 58 2.40 -4.11 5.76
C TYR A 58 1.11 -3.62 5.11
N GLY A 59 0.45 -4.49 4.36
CA GLY A 59 -0.85 -4.23 3.76
C GLY A 59 -1.77 -5.41 4.02
N SER A 60 -2.38 -5.44 5.21
CA SER A 60 -3.34 -6.45 5.61
C SER A 60 -4.77 -6.00 5.27
N TYR A 61 -5.58 -6.94 4.79
CA TYR A 61 -6.97 -6.68 4.37
C TYR A 61 -8.00 -6.98 5.49
N PHE A 62 -7.57 -7.11 6.72
CA PHE A 62 -8.50 -7.28 7.83
C PHE A 62 -9.33 -6.01 8.05
N GLY A 63 -10.62 -6.20 8.34
CA GLY A 63 -11.54 -5.09 8.56
C GLY A 63 -12.00 -4.35 7.30
N THR A 64 -11.65 -4.85 6.11
CA THR A 64 -12.21 -4.35 4.85
C THR A 64 -13.62 -4.88 4.64
N ASP A 65 -14.40 -4.16 3.85
CA ASP A 65 -15.73 -4.61 3.42
C ASP A 65 -15.62 -5.86 2.53
N LEU A 66 -15.64 -7.03 3.15
CA LEU A 66 -15.50 -8.32 2.48
C LEU A 66 -16.59 -8.57 1.40
N PHE A 67 -17.74 -7.95 1.53
CA PHE A 67 -18.87 -8.11 0.62
C PHE A 67 -18.92 -7.02 -0.45
N GLY A 68 -18.06 -6.01 -0.38
CA GLY A 68 -18.02 -4.90 -1.34
C GLY A 68 -19.28 -4.04 -1.30
N SER A 69 -19.91 -3.90 -0.14
CA SER A 69 -21.19 -3.18 0.00
C SER A 69 -21.05 -1.69 -0.36
N GLY A 70 -19.92 -1.05 -0.04
CA GLY A 70 -19.63 0.31 -0.44
C GLY A 70 -19.45 0.43 -1.96
N ARG A 71 -18.77 -0.52 -2.57
CA ARG A 71 -18.44 -0.51 -3.99
C ARG A 71 -19.58 -0.90 -4.92
N LEU A 72 -20.59 -1.60 -4.40
CA LEU A 72 -21.79 -1.94 -5.18
C LEU A 72 -22.49 -0.70 -5.72
N ASP A 73 -22.34 0.45 -5.08
CA ASP A 73 -22.85 1.74 -5.58
C ASP A 73 -21.91 2.39 -6.58
N GLU A 74 -20.59 2.38 -6.34
CA GLU A 74 -19.58 3.06 -7.19
C GLU A 74 -19.39 2.37 -8.54
N ILE A 75 -19.20 1.08 -8.56
CA ILE A 75 -18.96 0.32 -9.81
C ILE A 75 -20.27 0.15 -10.60
N GLY A 76 -21.39 0.59 -10.02
CA GLY A 76 -22.69 0.44 -10.66
C GLY A 76 -23.14 -1.01 -10.72
N GLY A 77 -22.76 -1.82 -9.73
CA GLY A 77 -23.39 -3.13 -9.54
C GLY A 77 -24.90 -2.97 -9.47
N LEU A 78 -25.39 -2.08 -8.62
CA LEU A 78 -26.80 -1.65 -8.62
C LEU A 78 -27.15 -0.79 -9.83
N LYS A 79 -26.29 0.14 -10.26
CA LYS A 79 -26.51 0.97 -11.45
C LYS A 79 -26.50 0.16 -12.74
N ARG A 80 -25.72 -0.91 -12.82
CA ARG A 80 -25.69 -1.84 -13.95
C ARG A 80 -26.84 -2.86 -13.92
N GLY A 81 -27.66 -2.85 -12.87
CA GLY A 81 -28.84 -3.69 -12.78
C GLY A 81 -28.60 -5.14 -12.39
N TYR A 82 -27.43 -5.49 -11.88
CA TYR A 82 -27.12 -6.86 -11.43
C TYR A 82 -28.07 -7.35 -10.31
N SER A 83 -28.59 -6.42 -9.50
CA SER A 83 -29.57 -6.75 -8.45
C SER A 83 -31.02 -6.56 -8.87
N ARG A 84 -31.29 -5.95 -10.04
CA ARG A 84 -32.65 -5.73 -10.50
C ARG A 84 -33.32 -7.05 -10.82
N GLY A 85 -34.39 -7.34 -10.06
CA GLY A 85 -35.19 -8.54 -10.27
C GLY A 85 -34.73 -9.77 -9.50
N ILE A 86 -33.67 -9.68 -8.65
CA ILE A 86 -33.37 -10.76 -7.71
C ILE A 86 -34.12 -10.52 -6.41
N PRO A 87 -35.13 -11.37 -6.08
CA PRO A 87 -35.94 -11.20 -4.86
C PRO A 87 -35.05 -11.20 -3.62
N GLY A 88 -35.25 -10.22 -2.74
CA GLY A 88 -34.48 -10.08 -1.48
C GLY A 88 -33.08 -9.44 -1.59
N MET A 89 -32.58 -9.17 -2.77
CA MET A 89 -31.25 -8.58 -2.94
C MET A 89 -31.19 -7.16 -2.35
N GLU A 90 -32.20 -6.33 -2.56
CA GLU A 90 -32.25 -4.98 -1.99
C GLU A 90 -32.22 -4.99 -0.47
N SER A 91 -32.98 -5.93 0.14
CA SER A 91 -33.02 -6.11 1.60
C SER A 91 -31.65 -6.59 2.13
N LEU A 92 -31.00 -7.50 1.41
CA LEU A 92 -29.66 -7.97 1.76
C LEU A 92 -28.65 -6.83 1.69
N LEU A 93 -28.67 -6.03 0.63
CA LEU A 93 -27.78 -4.89 0.47
C LEU A 93 -28.04 -3.82 1.55
N ALA A 94 -29.29 -3.56 1.89
CA ALA A 94 -29.64 -2.66 2.97
C ALA A 94 -29.11 -3.17 4.33
N LEU A 95 -29.20 -4.49 4.58
CA LEU A 95 -28.61 -5.09 5.77
C LEU A 95 -27.09 -4.96 5.80
N LEU A 96 -26.40 -5.28 4.72
CA LEU A 96 -24.94 -5.20 4.61
C LEU A 96 -24.41 -3.75 4.78
N ARG A 97 -25.23 -2.76 4.45
CA ARG A 97 -24.95 -1.33 4.62
C ARG A 97 -25.35 -0.79 5.99
N SER A 98 -26.07 -1.56 6.78
CA SER A 98 -26.49 -1.10 8.09
C SER A 98 -25.28 -0.86 9.01
N LYS A 99 -25.34 0.21 9.82
CA LYS A 99 -24.28 0.50 10.79
C LYS A 99 -24.07 -0.66 11.77
N ASP A 100 -25.13 -1.34 12.14
CA ASP A 100 -25.10 -2.48 13.06
C ASP A 100 -24.33 -3.66 12.45
N TYR A 101 -24.57 -3.97 11.17
CA TYR A 101 -23.81 -5.01 10.48
C TYR A 101 -22.33 -4.67 10.34
N GLN A 102 -22.00 -3.44 10.01
CA GLN A 102 -20.63 -2.97 9.88
C GLN A 102 -19.91 -2.90 11.23
N GLN A 103 -20.65 -2.67 12.32
CA GLN A 103 -20.10 -2.67 13.68
C GLN A 103 -19.85 -4.09 14.22
N CYS A 104 -20.64 -5.07 13.79
CA CYS A 104 -20.58 -6.45 14.26
C CYS A 104 -19.16 -7.07 14.24
N PRO A 105 -18.34 -6.93 13.19
CA PRO A 105 -16.97 -7.44 13.21
C PRO A 105 -16.11 -6.80 14.30
N LYS A 106 -16.31 -5.52 14.62
CA LYS A 106 -15.60 -4.80 15.68
C LYS A 106 -16.00 -5.35 17.05
N ASP A 107 -17.30 -5.52 17.27
CA ASP A 107 -17.87 -6.03 18.53
C ASP A 107 -17.44 -7.48 18.81
N LEU A 108 -17.25 -8.27 17.78
CA LEU A 108 -16.73 -9.63 17.83
C LEU A 108 -15.20 -9.71 17.89
N GLY A 109 -14.49 -8.59 17.88
CA GLY A 109 -13.02 -8.55 17.83
C GLY A 109 -12.41 -9.09 16.54
N LEU A 110 -13.20 -9.17 15.47
CA LEU A 110 -12.77 -9.68 14.15
C LEU A 110 -12.15 -8.61 13.25
N SER A 111 -12.08 -7.38 13.73
CA SER A 111 -11.43 -6.27 13.02
C SER A 111 -10.45 -5.53 13.93
N PRO A 112 -9.44 -4.87 13.36
CA PRO A 112 -8.51 -4.05 14.13
C PRO A 112 -9.23 -2.95 14.91
N PRO A 113 -8.72 -2.54 16.07
CA PRO A 113 -9.37 -1.53 16.93
C PRO A 113 -9.39 -0.12 16.32
N TYR A 114 -8.50 0.16 15.36
CA TYR A 114 -8.31 1.47 14.70
C TYR A 114 -8.20 2.69 15.65
N ALA A 115 -8.00 2.43 16.93
CA ALA A 115 -7.84 3.51 17.92
C ALA A 115 -6.56 4.33 17.70
N ASN A 116 -5.52 3.66 17.26
CA ASN A 116 -4.25 4.24 16.81
C ASN A 116 -3.45 3.16 16.06
N ASP A 117 -2.44 3.57 15.31
CA ASP A 117 -1.66 2.68 14.44
C ASP A 117 -0.92 1.58 15.22
N LYS A 118 -0.45 1.89 16.43
CA LYS A 118 0.21 0.90 17.29
C LYS A 118 -0.76 -0.18 17.77
N ALA A 119 -1.96 0.19 18.16
CA ALA A 119 -3.00 -0.76 18.57
C ALA A 119 -3.44 -1.63 17.40
N THR A 120 -3.65 -1.01 16.24
CA THR A 120 -3.96 -1.70 14.98
C THR A 120 -2.86 -2.72 14.65
N LYS A 121 -1.60 -2.31 14.68
CA LYS A 121 -0.46 -3.18 14.39
C LYS A 121 -0.33 -4.33 15.37
N THR A 122 -0.54 -4.08 16.66
CA THR A 122 -0.52 -5.12 17.70
C THR A 122 -1.61 -6.18 17.44
N TRP A 123 -2.80 -5.74 17.08
CA TRP A 123 -3.90 -6.64 16.72
C TRP A 123 -3.56 -7.47 15.47
N LEU A 124 -3.00 -6.84 14.43
CA LEU A 124 -2.58 -7.52 13.21
C LEU A 124 -1.47 -8.53 13.46
N ASP A 125 -0.51 -8.24 14.34
CA ASP A 125 0.55 -9.18 14.71
C ASP A 125 -0.01 -10.47 15.34
N GLN A 126 -1.10 -10.36 16.08
CA GLN A 126 -1.77 -11.50 16.70
C GLN A 126 -2.60 -12.33 15.70
N HIS A 127 -3.32 -11.68 14.80
CA HIS A 127 -4.33 -12.32 13.96
C HIS A 127 -3.83 -12.64 12.53
N ALA A 128 -3.10 -11.73 11.91
CA ALA A 128 -2.55 -11.93 10.56
C ALA A 128 -1.17 -12.60 10.57
N LYS A 129 -0.46 -12.56 11.74
CA LYS A 129 0.93 -13.01 11.81
C LYS A 129 1.75 -12.42 10.66
N ASP A 130 2.50 -13.23 9.90
CA ASP A 130 3.30 -12.76 8.76
C ASP A 130 2.56 -12.84 7.41
N LEU A 131 1.26 -13.02 7.42
CA LEU A 131 0.46 -12.98 6.20
C LEU A 131 0.26 -11.52 5.73
N GLY A 132 1.28 -10.99 5.05
CA GLY A 132 1.31 -9.63 4.53
C GLY A 132 1.48 -8.55 5.60
N ASN A 133 1.85 -8.90 6.82
CA ASN A 133 1.84 -8.01 7.98
C ASN A 133 3.22 -7.68 8.55
N PHE A 134 4.22 -8.52 8.39
CA PHE A 134 5.55 -8.38 8.98
C PHE A 134 5.53 -8.22 10.51
N THR A 135 5.53 -9.36 11.24
CA THR A 135 5.56 -9.35 12.70
C THR A 135 6.89 -8.81 13.26
N ALA A 136 6.93 -8.54 14.57
CA ALA A 136 8.16 -8.14 15.24
C ALA A 136 9.25 -9.21 15.15
N ASP A 137 8.86 -10.49 15.16
CA ASP A 137 9.80 -11.60 15.01
C ASP A 137 10.38 -11.67 13.61
N TYR A 138 9.55 -11.44 12.59
CA TYR A 138 10.01 -11.37 11.20
C TYR A 138 10.97 -10.20 10.97
N GLU A 139 10.62 -9.00 11.46
CA GLU A 139 11.51 -7.83 11.42
C GLU A 139 12.84 -8.11 12.07
N ARG A 140 12.82 -8.71 13.28
CA ARG A 140 14.04 -9.08 14.01
C ARG A 140 14.88 -10.07 13.20
N GLY A 141 14.26 -11.14 12.67
CA GLY A 141 14.96 -12.13 11.85
C GLY A 141 15.59 -11.53 10.59
N LEU A 142 14.88 -10.64 9.89
CA LEU A 142 15.46 -9.91 8.76
C LEU A 142 16.66 -9.05 9.17
N ARG A 143 16.51 -8.26 10.25
CA ARG A 143 17.58 -7.38 10.75
C ARG A 143 18.83 -8.18 11.12
N GLU A 144 18.67 -9.26 11.86
CA GLU A 144 19.78 -10.13 12.28
C GLU A 144 20.41 -10.83 11.07
N GLY A 145 19.60 -11.34 10.15
CA GLY A 145 20.09 -12.00 8.94
C GLY A 145 20.85 -11.07 8.02
N PHE A 146 20.33 -9.88 7.73
CA PHE A 146 21.01 -8.88 6.90
C PHE A 146 22.27 -8.31 7.55
N SER A 147 22.30 -8.23 8.87
CA SER A 147 23.44 -7.68 9.65
C SER A 147 24.32 -8.77 10.24
N SER A 148 24.31 -9.98 9.70
CA SER A 148 25.08 -11.13 10.21
C SER A 148 26.61 -10.94 10.15
N SER A 149 27.07 -9.85 9.56
CA SER A 149 28.44 -9.38 9.59
C SER A 149 28.49 -8.03 10.31
N ASP A 150 29.26 -7.90 11.37
CA ASP A 150 29.43 -6.66 12.13
C ASP A 150 29.87 -5.44 11.29
N SER A 151 30.41 -5.71 10.10
CA SER A 151 30.88 -4.68 9.16
C SER A 151 29.80 -4.10 8.23
N THR A 152 28.58 -4.68 8.23
CA THR A 152 27.52 -4.29 7.28
C THR A 152 26.14 -4.16 7.95
N PRO A 153 25.99 -3.30 8.97
CA PRO A 153 24.72 -3.18 9.67
C PRO A 153 23.66 -2.53 8.78
N ILE A 154 22.53 -3.21 8.60
CA ILE A 154 21.33 -2.67 7.95
C ILE A 154 20.22 -2.62 9.00
N ALA A 155 19.70 -1.41 9.25
CA ALA A 155 18.53 -1.27 10.10
C ALA A 155 17.30 -1.81 9.38
N CYS A 156 16.44 -2.53 10.11
CA CYS A 156 15.16 -2.98 9.60
C CYS A 156 14.09 -2.48 10.55
N VAL A 157 13.09 -1.79 10.02
CA VAL A 157 12.03 -1.15 10.80
C VAL A 157 10.67 -1.38 10.16
N ARG A 158 9.63 -1.49 10.97
CA ARG A 158 8.24 -1.57 10.50
C ARG A 158 7.63 -0.19 10.54
N HIS A 159 7.10 0.26 9.41
CA HIS A 159 6.28 1.46 9.37
C HIS A 159 4.91 1.17 9.98
N LEU A 160 4.47 2.02 10.90
CA LEU A 160 3.17 1.92 11.56
C LEU A 160 2.17 2.82 10.86
N TRP A 161 1.04 2.24 10.44
CA TRP A 161 -0.05 2.96 9.83
C TRP A 161 -1.37 2.21 10.05
N SER A 162 -2.49 2.81 9.72
CA SER A 162 -3.81 2.25 10.00
C SER A 162 -4.15 0.98 9.22
N SER A 163 -3.47 0.72 8.10
CA SER A 163 -3.83 -0.33 7.13
C SER A 163 -5.26 -0.22 6.59
N LEU A 164 -5.87 0.98 6.67
CA LEU A 164 -7.20 1.23 6.14
C LEU A 164 -7.16 1.33 4.61
N ASN A 165 -8.03 0.56 3.97
CA ASN A 165 -8.07 0.46 2.51
C ASN A 165 -9.02 1.50 1.90
N HIS A 166 -8.77 2.79 2.15
CA HIS A 166 -9.43 3.93 1.52
C HIS A 166 -8.43 5.06 1.26
N HIS A 167 -8.79 6.05 0.41
CA HIS A 167 -7.85 7.10 -0.02
C HIS A 167 -7.28 7.89 1.15
N LEU A 168 -8.13 8.29 2.09
CA LEU A 168 -7.72 9.01 3.29
C LEU A 168 -6.67 8.24 4.10
N GLY A 169 -6.92 6.96 4.42
CA GLY A 169 -5.98 6.15 5.20
C GLY A 169 -4.65 5.93 4.47
N ARG A 170 -4.68 5.77 3.15
CA ARG A 170 -3.45 5.63 2.35
C ARG A 170 -2.67 6.94 2.29
N MET A 171 -3.36 8.08 2.17
CA MET A 171 -2.72 9.39 2.14
C MET A 171 -2.07 9.71 3.48
N GLU A 172 -2.79 9.51 4.59
CA GLU A 172 -2.23 9.66 5.94
C GLU A 172 -1.03 8.74 6.17
N GLY A 173 -1.14 7.49 5.72
CA GLY A 173 -0.02 6.55 5.74
C GLY A 173 1.18 7.02 4.92
N ALA A 174 0.98 7.64 3.76
CA ALA A 174 2.06 8.18 2.95
C ALA A 174 2.75 9.39 3.61
N PHE A 175 2.00 10.29 4.25
CA PHE A 175 2.56 11.41 5.01
C PHE A 175 3.36 10.94 6.23
N THR A 176 2.83 9.95 6.95
CA THR A 176 3.52 9.34 8.09
C THR A 176 4.79 8.62 7.62
N LEU A 177 4.74 7.91 6.48
CA LEU A 177 5.91 7.25 5.90
C LEU A 177 7.00 8.27 5.52
N PHE A 178 6.63 9.39 4.92
CA PHE A 178 7.57 10.48 4.65
C PHE A 178 8.25 10.96 5.94
N HIS A 179 7.45 11.20 6.98
CA HIS A 179 7.96 11.64 8.29
C HIS A 179 8.92 10.62 8.91
N ASP A 180 8.54 9.34 8.89
CA ASP A 180 9.38 8.26 9.41
C ASP A 180 10.71 8.16 8.67
N ILE A 181 10.71 8.24 7.34
CA ILE A 181 11.96 8.20 6.55
C ILE A 181 12.82 9.42 6.84
N SER A 182 12.22 10.60 7.02
CA SER A 182 12.94 11.82 7.41
C SER A 182 13.58 11.66 8.79
N THR A 183 12.88 11.05 9.73
CA THR A 183 13.40 10.73 11.07
C THR A 183 14.54 9.70 11.01
N LEU A 184 14.37 8.63 10.21
CA LEU A 184 15.40 7.62 9.99
C LEU A 184 16.65 8.21 9.33
N LYS A 185 16.48 9.16 8.39
CA LYS A 185 17.60 9.90 7.80
C LYS A 185 18.46 10.58 8.87
N GLN A 186 17.82 11.25 9.83
CA GLN A 186 18.53 11.90 10.92
C GLN A 186 19.15 10.89 11.89
N GLN A 187 18.38 9.88 12.30
CA GLN A 187 18.80 8.87 13.27
C GLN A 187 20.01 8.06 12.78
N PHE A 188 20.04 7.69 11.51
CA PHE A 188 21.11 6.90 10.90
C PHE A 188 22.15 7.75 10.12
N ASN A 189 22.04 9.07 10.21
CA ASN A 189 22.90 10.01 9.51
C ASN A 189 23.05 9.67 8.02
N LEU A 190 21.90 9.41 7.35
CA LEU A 190 21.88 9.05 5.94
C LEU A 190 22.25 10.27 5.08
N ASN A 191 23.10 10.03 4.12
CA ASN A 191 23.50 11.03 3.12
C ASN A 191 23.08 10.59 1.71
N GLU A 192 23.44 11.35 0.69
CA GLU A 192 23.09 11.15 -0.72
C GLU A 192 23.60 9.84 -1.33
N THR A 193 24.62 9.21 -0.73
CA THR A 193 25.15 7.91 -1.18
C THR A 193 24.39 6.74 -0.54
N HIS A 194 23.58 7.02 0.49
CA HIS A 194 22.82 6.02 1.20
C HIS A 194 21.42 5.87 0.60
N ARG A 195 20.88 4.67 0.76
CA ARG A 195 19.57 4.28 0.20
C ARG A 195 18.69 3.69 1.30
N VAL A 196 17.40 3.93 1.17
CA VAL A 196 16.37 3.27 1.95
C VAL A 196 15.65 2.27 1.05
N LEU A 197 15.58 1.01 1.45
CA LEU A 197 14.82 -0.01 0.75
C LEU A 197 13.45 -0.16 1.40
N ILE A 198 12.39 0.03 0.64
CA ILE A 198 11.01 -0.18 1.07
C ILE A 198 10.53 -1.53 0.55
N LEU A 199 10.09 -2.42 1.44
CA LEU A 199 9.40 -3.66 1.10
C LEU A 199 7.92 -3.49 1.42
N ALA A 200 7.09 -3.37 0.39
CA ALA A 200 5.67 -3.06 0.54
C ALA A 200 4.79 -4.23 0.11
N HIS A 201 3.97 -4.75 1.01
CA HIS A 201 3.05 -5.85 0.71
C HIS A 201 1.63 -5.35 0.40
N GLY A 202 1.01 -5.95 -0.61
CA GLY A 202 -0.39 -5.72 -0.94
C GLY A 202 -0.71 -4.25 -1.17
N HIS A 203 -1.77 -3.75 -0.55
CA HIS A 203 -2.20 -2.35 -0.73
C HIS A 203 -1.24 -1.32 -0.09
N ALA A 204 -0.32 -1.72 0.79
CA ALA A 204 0.69 -0.79 1.30
C ALA A 204 1.66 -0.28 0.22
N GLY A 205 1.80 -0.99 -0.90
CA GLY A 205 2.54 -0.47 -2.04
C GLY A 205 1.93 0.80 -2.63
N GLN A 206 0.65 1.05 -2.39
CA GLN A 206 -0.02 2.29 -2.80
C GLN A 206 0.45 3.51 -1.99
N LEU A 207 0.85 3.32 -0.72
CA LEU A 207 1.51 4.37 0.06
C LEU A 207 2.83 4.78 -0.60
N ALA A 208 3.61 3.80 -1.04
CA ALA A 208 4.87 4.06 -1.72
C ALA A 208 4.66 4.73 -3.09
N ALA A 209 3.56 4.41 -3.80
CA ALA A 209 3.18 5.10 -5.03
C ALA A 209 2.82 6.57 -4.75
N LEU A 210 2.01 6.86 -3.73
CA LEU A 210 1.71 8.22 -3.30
C LEU A 210 2.98 8.96 -2.90
N LEU A 211 3.84 8.35 -2.08
CA LEU A 211 5.12 8.93 -1.67
C LEU A 211 6.01 9.27 -2.88
N SER A 212 6.03 8.42 -3.91
CA SER A 212 6.81 8.69 -5.12
C SER A 212 6.37 9.97 -5.84
N ASN A 213 5.06 10.22 -5.86
CA ASN A 213 4.49 11.45 -6.42
C ASN A 213 4.74 12.67 -5.53
N LEU A 214 4.68 12.50 -4.22
CA LEU A 214 4.99 13.58 -3.26
C LEU A 214 6.46 14.03 -3.37
N LEU A 215 7.37 13.11 -3.64
CA LEU A 215 8.81 13.38 -3.75
C LEU A 215 9.27 13.78 -5.14
N ALA A 216 8.39 13.76 -6.14
CA ALA A 216 8.73 14.17 -7.49
C ALA A 216 9.26 15.60 -7.53
N GLN A 217 10.36 15.82 -8.25
CA GLN A 217 11.01 17.13 -8.33
C GLN A 217 10.27 18.11 -9.24
N GLU A 218 9.42 17.59 -10.13
CA GLU A 218 8.63 18.38 -11.07
C GLU A 218 7.49 19.09 -10.33
N GLU A 219 7.19 20.31 -10.74
CA GLU A 219 5.98 21.00 -10.31
C GLU A 219 4.74 20.24 -10.80
N SER A 220 3.75 20.09 -9.94
CA SER A 220 2.54 19.36 -10.26
C SER A 220 1.33 20.07 -9.67
N SER A 221 0.48 20.62 -10.55
CA SER A 221 -0.79 21.23 -10.15
C SER A 221 -1.71 20.24 -9.41
N VAL A 222 -1.65 18.95 -9.79
CA VAL A 222 -2.42 17.88 -9.12
C VAL A 222 -1.93 17.66 -7.69
N ARG A 223 -0.61 17.72 -7.48
CA ARG A 223 -0.03 17.64 -6.13
C ARG A 223 -0.46 18.82 -5.28
N ASP A 224 -0.40 20.04 -5.83
CA ASP A 224 -0.77 21.25 -5.13
C ASP A 224 -2.25 21.24 -4.77
N GLU A 225 -3.13 20.86 -5.69
CA GLU A 225 -4.56 20.67 -5.44
C GLU A 225 -4.84 19.62 -4.36
N LEU A 226 -4.10 18.51 -4.38
CA LEU A 226 -4.19 17.47 -3.35
C LEU A 226 -3.85 18.02 -1.97
N PHE A 227 -2.78 18.83 -1.85
CA PHE A 227 -2.39 19.46 -0.60
C PHE A 227 -3.44 20.46 -0.12
N GLU A 228 -3.94 21.32 -1.00
CA GLU A 228 -4.98 22.30 -0.67
C GLU A 228 -6.27 21.61 -0.19
N THR A 229 -6.74 20.61 -0.94
CA THR A 229 -7.93 19.82 -0.60
C THR A 229 -7.77 19.14 0.77
N THR A 230 -6.63 18.50 0.99
CA THR A 230 -6.37 17.79 2.25
C THR A 230 -6.25 18.76 3.42
N ALA A 231 -5.54 19.87 3.26
CA ALA A 231 -5.37 20.87 4.30
C ALA A 231 -6.71 21.55 4.66
N HIS A 232 -7.53 21.85 3.66
CA HIS A 232 -8.87 22.43 3.86
C HIS A 232 -9.74 21.52 4.73
N HIS A 233 -9.84 20.24 4.39
CA HIS A 233 -10.65 19.29 5.15
C HIS A 233 -10.07 19.00 6.53
N TYR A 234 -8.74 18.89 6.66
CA TYR A 234 -8.12 18.64 7.97
C TYR A 234 -8.37 19.78 8.97
N GLY A 235 -8.50 21.00 8.48
CA GLY A 235 -8.87 22.15 9.31
C GLY A 235 -10.27 22.09 9.92
N GLN A 236 -11.14 21.21 9.42
CA GLN A 236 -12.52 21.04 9.89
C GLN A 236 -12.67 19.95 10.96
N PHE A 237 -11.65 19.10 11.18
CA PHE A 237 -11.71 18.07 12.22
C PHE A 237 -11.48 18.66 13.62
N ASP A 238 -12.33 18.27 14.56
CA ASP A 238 -12.20 18.61 15.98
C ASP A 238 -12.32 17.33 16.83
N PRO A 239 -11.28 16.87 17.53
CA PRO A 239 -9.93 17.45 17.54
C PRO A 239 -9.19 17.30 16.19
N PRO A 240 -8.17 18.13 15.94
CA PRO A 240 -7.39 18.03 14.70
C PRO A 240 -6.78 16.63 14.50
N ARG A 241 -6.77 16.15 13.27
CA ARG A 241 -6.12 14.84 12.95
C ARG A 241 -4.60 14.95 13.10
N PRO A 242 -3.95 13.95 13.71
CA PRO A 242 -2.48 13.94 13.85
C PRO A 242 -1.74 14.07 12.52
N ALA A 243 -2.30 13.54 11.44
CA ALA A 243 -1.71 13.57 10.10
C ALA A 243 -1.55 14.98 9.53
N ILE A 244 -2.23 16.02 10.08
CA ILE A 244 -2.07 17.41 9.63
C ILE A 244 -0.63 17.92 9.84
N ALA A 245 0.01 17.53 10.94
CA ALA A 245 1.39 17.91 11.19
C ALA A 245 2.35 17.28 10.18
N HIS A 246 2.08 16.06 9.76
CA HIS A 246 2.86 15.36 8.73
C HIS A 246 2.64 15.97 7.35
N LEU A 247 1.40 16.34 7.01
CA LEU A 247 1.07 17.09 5.79
C LEU A 247 1.87 18.39 5.73
N GLN A 248 1.83 19.19 6.79
CA GLN A 248 2.57 20.46 6.87
C GLN A 248 4.09 20.24 6.75
N GLY A 249 4.62 19.16 7.29
CA GLY A 249 6.02 18.80 7.17
C GLY A 249 6.41 18.48 5.71
N VAL A 250 5.56 17.76 4.97
CA VAL A 250 5.77 17.49 3.54
C VAL A 250 5.72 18.80 2.75
N ASP A 251 4.71 19.63 2.97
CA ASP A 251 4.54 20.90 2.28
C ASP A 251 5.76 21.83 2.49
N GLN A 252 6.22 21.99 3.73
CA GLN A 252 7.42 22.76 4.04
C GLN A 252 8.67 22.20 3.37
N PHE A 253 8.82 20.87 3.31
CA PHE A 253 9.93 20.21 2.63
C PHE A 253 9.93 20.49 1.13
N LEU A 254 8.77 20.44 0.49
CA LEU A 254 8.60 20.74 -0.93
C LEU A 254 8.83 22.22 -1.22
N ALA A 255 8.27 23.11 -0.42
CA ALA A 255 8.48 24.57 -0.53
C ALA A 255 9.95 24.98 -0.38
N ALA A 256 10.72 24.24 0.42
CA ALA A 256 12.16 24.44 0.58
C ALA A 256 13.00 23.79 -0.51
N ASN A 257 12.41 23.13 -1.52
CA ASN A 257 13.12 22.40 -2.58
C ASN A 257 14.15 21.39 -2.06
N GLN A 258 13.79 20.66 -0.99
CA GLN A 258 14.72 19.75 -0.31
C GLN A 258 14.69 18.31 -0.88
N GLN A 259 13.98 18.04 -1.97
CA GLN A 259 13.82 16.70 -2.55
C GLN A 259 15.16 16.04 -2.85
N ALA A 260 16.14 16.81 -3.35
CA ALA A 260 17.49 16.30 -3.62
C ALA A 260 18.24 15.85 -2.35
N THR A 261 17.83 16.31 -1.18
CA THR A 261 18.42 15.90 0.11
C THR A 261 17.78 14.65 0.70
N PHE A 262 16.65 14.20 0.15
CA PHE A 262 15.99 13.00 0.62
C PHE A 262 16.81 11.76 0.23
N PRO A 263 16.88 10.71 1.07
CA PRO A 263 17.63 9.51 0.71
C PRO A 263 16.99 8.84 -0.51
N ALA A 264 17.79 8.27 -1.38
CA ALA A 264 17.28 7.54 -2.52
C ALA A 264 16.43 6.35 -2.05
N LEU A 265 15.18 6.27 -2.53
CA LEU A 265 14.26 5.21 -2.18
C LEU A 265 14.30 4.11 -3.23
N ASP A 266 14.64 2.90 -2.82
CA ASP A 266 14.43 1.69 -3.63
C ASP A 266 13.17 0.98 -3.13
N ILE A 267 12.25 0.68 -4.02
CA ILE A 267 10.94 0.14 -3.65
C ILE A 267 10.75 -1.24 -4.29
N VAL A 268 10.44 -2.21 -3.45
CA VAL A 268 10.00 -3.54 -3.88
C VAL A 268 8.57 -3.75 -3.40
N THR A 269 7.66 -3.99 -4.33
CA THR A 269 6.27 -4.31 -4.00
C THR A 269 6.01 -5.80 -4.14
N LEU A 270 5.21 -6.34 -3.24
CA LEU A 270 4.83 -7.76 -3.17
C LEU A 270 3.31 -7.86 -3.37
N GLY A 271 2.86 -8.20 -4.57
CA GLY A 271 1.44 -8.34 -4.89
C GLY A 271 0.64 -7.03 -4.79
N THR A 272 1.26 -5.88 -5.02
CA THR A 272 0.56 -4.59 -4.98
C THR A 272 -0.37 -4.43 -6.18
N SER A 273 -1.62 -4.07 -5.93
CA SER A 273 -2.55 -3.68 -6.99
C SER A 273 -2.22 -2.29 -7.52
N VAL A 274 -2.45 -2.10 -8.81
CA VAL A 274 -2.32 -0.78 -9.43
C VAL A 274 -3.57 0.03 -9.09
N ARG A 275 -3.40 1.12 -8.35
CA ARG A 275 -4.45 2.10 -8.06
C ARG A 275 -3.97 3.52 -8.35
N TYR A 276 -2.79 3.88 -7.88
CA TYR A 276 -2.16 5.16 -8.15
C TYR A 276 -1.01 5.01 -9.13
N GLY A 277 -0.74 6.06 -9.89
CA GLY A 277 0.43 6.15 -10.74
C GLY A 277 1.72 6.23 -9.92
N TRP A 278 2.82 5.82 -10.52
CA TRP A 278 4.16 5.95 -9.95
C TRP A 278 4.90 7.09 -10.62
N ASN A 279 5.49 7.98 -9.85
CA ASN A 279 6.45 8.94 -10.41
C ASN A 279 7.88 8.44 -10.13
N THR A 280 8.55 7.98 -11.18
CA THR A 280 9.90 7.43 -11.05
C THR A 280 10.96 8.48 -10.77
N ASN A 281 10.66 9.78 -10.95
CA ASN A 281 11.57 10.87 -10.60
C ASN A 281 11.64 11.12 -9.08
N GLY A 282 10.65 10.64 -8.33
CA GLY A 282 10.62 10.70 -6.85
C GLY A 282 11.31 9.52 -6.16
N ILE A 283 11.83 8.53 -6.92
CA ILE A 283 12.40 7.30 -6.36
C ILE A 283 13.67 6.86 -7.11
N GLY A 284 14.44 6.00 -6.47
CA GLY A 284 15.66 5.43 -7.05
C GLY A 284 15.40 4.24 -7.97
N LYS A 285 14.75 3.21 -7.44
CA LYS A 285 14.44 1.97 -8.18
C LYS A 285 13.06 1.47 -7.79
N LEU A 286 12.37 0.83 -8.75
CA LEU A 286 11.07 0.20 -8.55
C LEU A 286 11.10 -1.22 -9.10
N LEU A 287 10.71 -2.19 -8.26
CA LEU A 287 10.55 -3.59 -8.65
C LEU A 287 9.20 -4.10 -8.15
N HIS A 288 8.40 -4.64 -9.05
CA HIS A 288 7.15 -5.31 -8.70
C HIS A 288 7.35 -6.83 -8.71
N MET A 289 7.04 -7.46 -7.59
CA MET A 289 7.02 -8.91 -7.46
C MET A 289 5.56 -9.38 -7.36
N ILE A 290 5.18 -10.29 -8.25
CA ILE A 290 3.83 -10.84 -8.33
C ILE A 290 3.90 -12.37 -8.34
N ASN A 291 2.99 -13.02 -7.63
CA ASN A 291 2.82 -14.46 -7.64
C ASN A 291 1.77 -14.85 -8.70
N HIS A 292 2.15 -14.74 -9.97
CA HIS A 292 1.24 -14.92 -11.08
C HIS A 292 0.85 -16.39 -11.28
N ARG A 293 -0.45 -16.67 -11.19
CA ARG A 293 -1.04 -17.96 -11.53
C ARG A 293 -1.36 -17.99 -13.02
N PRO A 294 -0.83 -18.94 -13.81
CA PRO A 294 -1.14 -19.03 -15.23
C PRO A 294 -2.59 -19.49 -15.44
N ILE A 295 -3.28 -18.91 -16.42
CA ILE A 295 -4.60 -19.40 -16.86
C ILE A 295 -4.46 -20.72 -17.63
N ARG A 296 -3.32 -20.90 -18.32
CA ARG A 296 -3.01 -22.09 -19.14
C ARG A 296 -1.56 -22.48 -18.95
N SER A 297 -1.29 -23.76 -18.96
CA SER A 297 0.06 -24.34 -18.97
C SER A 297 0.67 -24.36 -20.39
N ASP A 298 0.50 -23.29 -21.17
CA ASP A 298 0.92 -23.24 -22.57
C ASP A 298 2.39 -22.78 -22.75
N GLY A 299 3.13 -22.67 -21.68
CA GLY A 299 4.55 -22.29 -21.70
C GLY A 299 4.83 -20.85 -22.14
N LYS A 300 3.82 -20.01 -22.31
CA LYS A 300 4.02 -18.62 -22.69
C LYS A 300 4.70 -17.82 -21.59
N LYS A 301 5.75 -17.09 -21.98
CA LYS A 301 6.58 -16.28 -21.08
C LYS A 301 6.02 -14.87 -20.83
N TRP A 302 4.75 -14.64 -21.08
CA TRP A 302 4.08 -13.35 -20.82
C TRP A 302 3.07 -13.51 -19.70
N LEU A 303 2.87 -12.43 -18.95
CA LEU A 303 1.76 -12.36 -18.04
C LEU A 303 0.45 -12.57 -18.81
N ALA A 304 -0.27 -13.63 -18.46
CA ALA A 304 -1.58 -13.88 -19.03
C ALA A 304 -2.54 -12.78 -18.56
N LYS A 305 -3.55 -12.48 -19.39
CA LYS A 305 -4.67 -11.67 -18.94
C LYS A 305 -5.27 -12.30 -17.69
N MET A 306 -5.43 -11.54 -16.63
CA MET A 306 -6.09 -11.99 -15.42
C MET A 306 -7.49 -11.42 -15.35
N ASP A 307 -8.38 -12.14 -14.69
CA ASP A 307 -9.67 -11.60 -14.29
C ASP A 307 -9.50 -10.74 -13.05
N LEU A 308 -10.18 -9.60 -13.01
CA LEU A 308 -10.22 -8.74 -11.84
C LEU A 308 -11.58 -8.92 -11.16
N PRO A 309 -11.61 -9.45 -9.93
CA PRO A 309 -12.85 -9.59 -9.19
C PRO A 309 -13.41 -8.22 -8.82
N GLN A 310 -14.73 -8.09 -8.87
CA GLN A 310 -15.41 -6.88 -8.46
C GLN A 310 -15.64 -6.86 -6.95
N ILE A 311 -15.82 -8.04 -6.37
CA ILE A 311 -16.01 -8.26 -4.93
C ILE A 311 -15.22 -9.50 -4.48
N VAL A 312 -14.93 -9.56 -3.18
CA VAL A 312 -14.13 -10.67 -2.60
C VAL A 312 -14.79 -12.03 -2.85
N MET A 313 -16.11 -12.10 -2.89
CA MET A 313 -16.83 -13.36 -3.15
C MET A 313 -16.58 -13.95 -4.55
N GLU A 314 -16.13 -13.17 -5.50
CA GLU A 314 -15.75 -13.65 -6.84
C GLU A 314 -14.35 -14.30 -6.86
N MET A 315 -13.52 -14.09 -5.83
CA MET A 315 -12.14 -14.59 -5.77
C MET A 315 -11.98 -16.08 -6.12
N PRO A 316 -12.86 -16.98 -5.68
CA PRO A 316 -12.73 -18.41 -6.02
C PRO A 316 -12.92 -18.72 -7.51
N THR A 317 -13.60 -17.84 -8.24
CA THR A 317 -13.95 -18.05 -9.67
C THR A 317 -13.04 -17.32 -10.63
N VAL A 318 -12.23 -16.37 -10.16
CA VAL A 318 -11.31 -15.61 -11.02
C VAL A 318 -10.13 -16.45 -11.48
N LEU A 319 -9.77 -16.29 -12.73
CA LEU A 319 -8.71 -17.06 -13.38
C LEU A 319 -7.42 -16.24 -13.48
N GLY A 320 -6.30 -16.90 -13.22
CA GLY A 320 -4.97 -16.31 -13.36
C GLY A 320 -4.64 -15.22 -12.34
N GLY A 321 -3.58 -14.46 -12.58
CA GLY A 321 -3.18 -13.33 -11.77
C GLY A 321 -2.61 -13.67 -10.39
N ASP A 322 -2.42 -12.63 -9.60
CA ASP A 322 -1.95 -12.72 -8.21
C ASP A 322 -3.12 -12.51 -7.25
N TYR A 323 -3.32 -13.44 -6.32
CA TYR A 323 -4.41 -13.35 -5.33
C TYR A 323 -4.31 -12.10 -4.47
N VAL A 324 -3.10 -11.65 -4.12
CA VAL A 324 -2.91 -10.45 -3.29
C VAL A 324 -3.39 -9.21 -4.04
N GLN A 325 -3.01 -9.08 -5.33
CA GLN A 325 -3.49 -8.00 -6.19
C GLN A 325 -5.01 -8.04 -6.37
N GLN A 326 -5.54 -9.22 -6.65
CA GLN A 326 -6.97 -9.40 -6.88
C GLN A 326 -7.79 -9.10 -5.63
N LEU A 327 -7.32 -9.52 -4.45
CA LEU A 327 -7.94 -9.18 -3.18
C LEU A 327 -7.93 -7.67 -2.93
N ALA A 328 -6.82 -7.00 -3.26
CA ALA A 328 -6.72 -5.54 -3.12
C ALA A 328 -7.67 -4.78 -4.05
N VAL A 329 -7.98 -5.34 -5.22
CA VAL A 329 -8.96 -4.76 -6.15
C VAL A 329 -10.38 -5.04 -5.69
N ALA A 330 -10.63 -6.25 -5.19
CA ALA A 330 -11.96 -6.69 -4.77
C ALA A 330 -12.38 -6.14 -3.40
N SER A 331 -11.42 -5.97 -2.48
CA SER A 331 -11.68 -5.35 -1.19
C SER A 331 -11.88 -3.86 -1.40
N THR A 332 -13.08 -3.43 -1.17
CA THR A 332 -13.44 -2.03 -1.27
C THR A 332 -13.01 -1.25 -0.06
N ASP A 333 -13.15 0.05 -0.18
CA ASP A 333 -12.76 1.00 0.83
C ASP A 333 -13.39 0.65 2.18
N ALA A 334 -12.57 0.65 3.21
CA ALA A 334 -13.06 0.47 4.57
C ALA A 334 -14.06 1.59 4.89
N VAL A 335 -15.08 1.25 5.65
CA VAL A 335 -16.12 2.20 6.03
C VAL A 335 -15.52 3.32 6.86
N LEU A 336 -15.77 4.54 6.44
CA LEU A 336 -15.34 5.76 7.13
C LEU A 336 -16.25 6.01 8.34
N SER A 337 -15.69 6.63 9.36
CA SER A 337 -16.37 6.75 10.65
C SER A 337 -17.31 7.95 10.73
N THR A 338 -17.06 8.97 9.92
CA THR A 338 -17.79 10.22 9.96
C THR A 338 -18.11 10.75 8.55
N PRO A 339 -19.19 11.55 8.37
CA PRO A 339 -19.49 12.20 7.10
C PRO A 339 -18.33 13.05 6.56
N LEU A 340 -17.60 13.74 7.43
CA LEU A 340 -16.46 14.56 7.02
C LEU A 340 -15.30 13.71 6.47
N GLU A 341 -15.07 12.52 7.02
CA GLU A 341 -14.11 11.57 6.45
C GLU A 341 -14.57 11.05 5.09
N GLU A 342 -15.87 10.84 4.90
CA GLU A 342 -16.45 10.44 3.61
C GLU A 342 -16.27 11.53 2.57
N GLU A 343 -16.55 12.80 2.91
CA GLU A 343 -16.34 13.96 2.02
C GLU A 343 -14.87 14.09 1.61
N LEU A 344 -13.94 14.01 2.57
CA LEU A 344 -12.51 14.07 2.28
C LEU A 344 -12.07 12.89 1.40
N ASN A 345 -12.52 11.68 1.72
CA ASN A 345 -12.15 10.51 0.94
C ASN A 345 -12.67 10.60 -0.50
N GLN A 346 -13.86 11.14 -0.70
CA GLN A 346 -14.40 11.39 -2.03
C GLN A 346 -13.59 12.46 -2.78
N ALA A 347 -13.24 13.56 -2.14
CA ALA A 347 -12.41 14.59 -2.72
C ALA A 347 -11.02 14.06 -3.11
N LEU A 348 -10.42 13.22 -2.26
CA LEU A 348 -9.16 12.54 -2.56
C LEU A 348 -9.30 11.55 -3.74
N GLN A 349 -10.44 10.88 -3.86
CA GLN A 349 -10.71 10.01 -5.01
C GLN A 349 -10.73 10.81 -6.31
N GLU A 350 -11.40 11.95 -6.34
CA GLU A 350 -11.47 12.82 -7.51
C GLU A 350 -10.09 13.34 -7.95
N ASN A 351 -9.21 13.62 -6.98
CA ASN A 351 -7.85 14.10 -7.25
C ASN A 351 -6.88 12.97 -7.65
N LEU A 352 -7.08 11.76 -7.15
CA LEU A 352 -6.12 10.65 -7.29
C LEU A 352 -6.50 9.65 -8.39
N GLU A 353 -7.78 9.55 -8.77
CA GLU A 353 -8.32 8.61 -9.78
C GLU A 353 -9.00 9.33 -10.95
#